data_b638f52cb51478055aa3c4bfa86c0bba
#
_entry.id   b638f52cb51478055aa3c4bfa86c0bba
#
_cell.length_a   1.000
_cell.length_b   1.000
_cell.length_c   1.000
_cell.angle_alpha   90.00
_cell.angle_beta   90.00
_cell.angle_gamma   90.00
#
_symmetry.space_group_name_H-M   'P 1'
#
loop_
_entity.id
_entity.type
_entity.pdbx_description
1 polymer ?
#
loop_
_entity_poly.entity_id
_entity_poly.type
_entity_poly.pdbx_seq_one_letter_code
_entity_poly.pdbx_strand_id
1 'polypeptide(L)'
;MSDGVIHAGVGQSLNFGWERPNVVEYTERKYTPGMSAKAIAALISDACRELYMDRPGDDTTVAALRIRERELVSLMIGPPVNPAEDREVMEAFFAQGGKTIVCGGTTSSIVARYLGTEVKTKIDYLDPDIPPIGYIEGVDLCTEGVLTMKRVVEIAKRYASSSDAYSEWMAKRDGASLIAQMLFEDATDVNLFVGRAMNPA
;
A
#
# COMPACT_ATOMS: atom_id res chain seq x y z
N MET A 1 22.40 -8.85 -4.16
CA MET A 1 22.31 -8.76 -5.63
C MET A 1 23.20 -9.81 -6.26
N SER A 2 22.76 -10.39 -7.39
CA SER A 2 23.55 -11.33 -8.19
C SER A 2 24.59 -10.59 -9.04
N ASP A 3 25.46 -11.35 -9.67
CA ASP A 3 26.46 -10.86 -10.62
C ASP A 3 25.84 -10.25 -11.89
N GLY A 4 24.68 -10.73 -12.34
CA GLY A 4 23.93 -10.11 -13.42
C GLY A 4 23.57 -8.63 -13.17
N VAL A 5 23.49 -8.18 -11.91
CA VAL A 5 23.34 -6.74 -11.59
C VAL A 5 24.66 -6.00 -11.84
N ILE A 6 25.79 -6.60 -11.40
CA ILE A 6 27.11 -5.99 -11.50
C ILE A 6 27.55 -5.90 -12.95
N HIS A 7 27.21 -6.89 -13.76
CA HIS A 7 27.53 -6.96 -15.18
C HIS A 7 26.44 -6.38 -16.10
N ALA A 8 25.42 -5.71 -15.52
CA ALA A 8 24.36 -5.11 -16.31
C ALA A 8 24.92 -4.16 -17.38
N GLY A 9 24.49 -4.35 -18.62
CA GLY A 9 24.90 -3.56 -19.76
C GLY A 9 26.14 -4.07 -20.51
N VAL A 10 26.81 -5.12 -20.04
CA VAL A 10 27.96 -5.70 -20.76
C VAL A 10 27.59 -6.11 -22.17
N GLY A 11 28.38 -5.69 -23.14
CA GLY A 11 28.14 -5.96 -24.56
C GLY A 11 26.99 -5.18 -25.19
N GLN A 12 26.36 -4.27 -24.45
CA GLN A 12 25.26 -3.42 -24.89
C GLN A 12 25.57 -1.94 -24.61
N SER A 13 25.12 -1.43 -23.47
CA SER A 13 25.28 -0.02 -23.07
C SER A 13 26.62 0.28 -22.40
N LEU A 14 27.29 -0.73 -21.81
CA LEU A 14 28.52 -0.60 -21.06
C LEU A 14 29.56 -1.66 -21.47
N ASN A 15 30.86 -1.28 -21.47
CA ASN A 15 31.92 -2.22 -21.81
C ASN A 15 32.25 -3.22 -20.68
N PHE A 16 32.23 -2.76 -19.42
CA PHE A 16 32.63 -3.54 -18.24
C PHE A 16 31.46 -3.88 -17.31
N GLY A 17 30.22 -3.48 -17.69
CA GLY A 17 29.05 -3.58 -16.86
C GLY A 17 28.87 -2.40 -15.92
N TRP A 18 27.82 -2.48 -15.08
CA TRP A 18 27.47 -1.40 -14.16
C TRP A 18 28.47 -1.25 -13.01
N GLU A 19 29.08 -2.37 -12.60
CA GLU A 19 30.03 -2.46 -11.49
C GLU A 19 29.47 -2.07 -10.12
N ARG A 20 29.91 -2.74 -9.06
CA ARG A 20 29.38 -2.55 -7.71
C ARG A 20 29.45 -1.10 -7.19
N PRO A 21 30.55 -0.34 -7.38
CA PRO A 21 30.60 1.04 -6.90
C PRO A 21 29.50 1.92 -7.50
N ASN A 22 29.23 1.76 -8.80
CA ASN A 22 28.22 2.53 -9.51
C ASN A 22 26.79 2.15 -9.07
N VAL A 23 26.54 0.86 -8.77
CA VAL A 23 25.25 0.43 -8.18
C VAL A 23 25.03 1.08 -6.82
N VAL A 24 26.06 1.14 -5.98
CA VAL A 24 25.97 1.78 -4.66
C VAL A 24 25.71 3.27 -4.81
N GLU A 25 26.51 3.97 -5.60
CA GLU A 25 26.33 5.42 -5.84
C GLU A 25 24.93 5.74 -6.41
N TYR A 26 24.48 4.97 -7.38
CA TYR A 26 23.14 5.13 -7.94
C TYR A 26 22.06 4.95 -6.89
N THR A 27 22.17 3.90 -6.08
CA THR A 27 21.19 3.59 -5.03
C THR A 27 21.18 4.70 -3.98
N GLU A 28 22.33 5.15 -3.48
CA GLU A 28 22.45 6.24 -2.51
C GLU A 28 21.84 7.54 -3.04
N ARG A 29 22.14 7.90 -4.28
CA ARG A 29 21.59 9.11 -4.91
C ARG A 29 20.07 9.08 -5.09
N LYS A 30 19.50 7.90 -5.31
CA LYS A 30 18.05 7.72 -5.55
C LYS A 30 17.27 7.40 -4.28
N TYR A 31 17.95 6.94 -3.24
CA TYR A 31 17.32 6.62 -1.98
C TYR A 31 16.71 7.86 -1.33
N THR A 32 15.47 7.72 -0.89
CA THR A 32 14.80 8.72 -0.03
C THR A 32 14.35 8.05 1.27
N PRO A 33 14.42 8.77 2.41
CA PRO A 33 13.91 8.24 3.68
C PRO A 33 12.46 7.78 3.51
N GLY A 34 12.17 6.56 3.97
CA GLY A 34 10.84 5.97 3.85
C GLY A 34 10.66 4.99 2.68
N MET A 35 11.57 4.94 1.71
CA MET A 35 11.48 3.93 0.64
C MET A 35 11.36 2.51 1.20
N SER A 36 10.43 1.74 0.65
CA SER A 36 10.27 0.33 1.01
C SER A 36 11.37 -0.54 0.43
N ALA A 37 11.57 -1.73 1.01
CA ALA A 37 12.50 -2.72 0.46
C ALA A 37 12.15 -3.09 -0.99
N LYS A 38 10.84 -3.19 -1.32
CA LYS A 38 10.38 -3.42 -2.68
C LYS A 38 10.75 -2.28 -3.63
N ALA A 39 10.58 -1.04 -3.21
CA ALA A 39 10.95 0.12 -4.00
C ALA A 39 12.44 0.18 -4.31
N ILE A 40 13.30 -0.16 -3.33
CA ILE A 40 14.75 -0.22 -3.53
C ILE A 40 15.12 -1.35 -4.50
N ALA A 41 14.52 -2.53 -4.34
CA ALA A 41 14.78 -3.65 -5.25
C ALA A 41 14.31 -3.34 -6.67
N ALA A 42 13.11 -2.74 -6.83
CA ALA A 42 12.58 -2.32 -8.12
C ALA A 42 13.49 -1.27 -8.80
N LEU A 43 13.91 -0.25 -8.05
CA LEU A 43 14.81 0.80 -8.55
C LEU A 43 16.08 0.23 -9.20
N ILE A 44 16.72 -0.75 -8.56
CA ILE A 44 17.94 -1.38 -9.08
C ILE A 44 17.60 -2.30 -10.26
N SER A 45 16.51 -3.07 -10.17
CA SER A 45 16.09 -3.97 -11.25
C SER A 45 15.72 -3.22 -12.53
N ASP A 46 15.02 -2.09 -12.41
CA ASP A 46 14.65 -1.24 -13.54
C ASP A 46 15.88 -0.63 -14.21
N ALA A 47 16.84 -0.15 -13.43
CA ALA A 47 18.11 0.32 -13.96
C ALA A 47 18.89 -0.78 -14.70
N CYS A 48 18.89 -2.02 -14.17
CA CYS A 48 19.48 -3.17 -14.88
C CYS A 48 18.79 -3.42 -16.22
N ARG A 49 17.45 -3.36 -16.25
CA ARG A 49 16.67 -3.55 -17.47
C ARG A 49 17.01 -2.50 -18.53
N GLU A 50 17.12 -1.23 -18.13
CA GLU A 50 17.55 -0.15 -19.01
C GLU A 50 18.96 -0.38 -19.55
N LEU A 51 19.91 -0.75 -18.69
CA LEU A 51 21.30 -1.02 -19.10
C LEU A 51 21.40 -2.21 -20.06
N TYR A 52 20.59 -3.24 -19.85
CA TYR A 52 20.48 -4.39 -20.76
C TYR A 52 19.63 -4.14 -22.00
N MET A 53 19.06 -2.92 -22.17
CA MET A 53 18.18 -2.59 -23.30
C MET A 53 17.04 -3.61 -23.48
N ASP A 54 16.41 -4.01 -22.37
CA ASP A 54 15.36 -5.06 -22.28
C ASP A 54 15.80 -6.46 -22.76
N ARG A 55 17.12 -6.74 -22.84
CA ARG A 55 17.68 -8.03 -23.26
C ARG A 55 18.73 -8.49 -22.24
N PRO A 56 18.31 -8.99 -21.06
CA PRO A 56 19.24 -9.40 -20.03
C PRO A 56 20.19 -10.49 -20.57
N GLY A 57 21.48 -10.28 -20.31
CA GLY A 57 22.54 -11.24 -20.69
C GLY A 57 22.77 -12.31 -19.63
N ASP A 58 22.24 -12.13 -18.43
CA ASP A 58 22.39 -13.03 -17.29
C ASP A 58 21.23 -12.86 -16.30
N ASP A 59 21.07 -13.83 -15.41
CA ASP A 59 20.05 -13.84 -14.34
C ASP A 59 20.31 -12.68 -13.35
N THR A 60 19.38 -11.74 -13.32
CA THR A 60 19.50 -10.53 -12.54
C THR A 60 18.57 -10.58 -11.32
N THR A 61 19.15 -10.72 -10.14
CA THR A 61 18.41 -10.81 -8.87
C THR A 61 18.83 -9.71 -7.91
N VAL A 62 17.83 -8.97 -7.40
CA VAL A 62 18.00 -7.98 -6.35
C VAL A 62 17.16 -8.35 -5.14
N ALA A 63 17.78 -8.40 -3.98
CA ALA A 63 17.10 -8.58 -2.70
C ALA A 63 17.43 -7.39 -1.78
N ALA A 64 16.41 -6.70 -1.30
CA ALA A 64 16.52 -5.63 -0.31
C ALA A 64 15.87 -6.08 1.00
N LEU A 65 16.54 -5.83 2.11
CA LEU A 65 16.03 -6.08 3.46
C LEU A 65 15.98 -4.77 4.23
N ARG A 66 14.80 -4.44 4.73
CA ARG A 66 14.59 -3.27 5.58
C ARG A 66 14.16 -3.71 6.98
N ILE A 67 14.91 -3.30 7.98
CA ILE A 67 14.53 -3.47 9.39
C ILE A 67 13.79 -2.20 9.81
N ARG A 68 12.61 -2.37 10.39
CA ARG A 68 11.76 -1.27 10.87
C ARG A 68 11.01 -1.65 12.14
N GLU A 69 10.49 -0.68 12.85
CA GLU A 69 9.59 -0.92 13.98
C GLU A 69 8.28 -1.58 13.50
N ARG A 70 7.64 -2.29 14.42
CA ARG A 70 6.36 -2.93 14.16
C ARG A 70 5.28 -1.88 13.99
N GLU A 71 4.56 -1.94 12.87
CA GLU A 71 3.43 -1.09 12.55
C GLU A 71 2.20 -1.96 12.30
N LEU A 72 1.25 -1.90 13.21
CA LEU A 72 -0.02 -2.61 13.10
C LEU A 72 -1.05 -1.75 12.39
N VAL A 73 -1.72 -2.30 11.37
CA VAL A 73 -2.82 -1.66 10.68
C VAL A 73 -4.06 -2.55 10.76
N SER A 74 -5.14 -2.03 11.30
CA SER A 74 -6.42 -2.70 11.38
C SER A 74 -7.40 -2.10 10.37
N LEU A 75 -7.97 -2.94 9.51
CA LEU A 75 -8.94 -2.55 8.49
C LEU A 75 -10.30 -3.16 8.81
N MET A 76 -11.35 -2.32 8.90
CA MET A 76 -12.73 -2.74 9.08
C MET A 76 -13.57 -2.47 7.83
N ILE A 77 -14.27 -3.52 7.34
CA ILE A 77 -15.14 -3.48 6.17
C ILE A 77 -16.48 -4.09 6.53
N GLY A 78 -17.54 -3.32 6.43
CA GLY A 78 -18.91 -3.76 6.72
C GLY A 78 -19.20 -3.91 8.22
N PRO A 79 -20.45 -3.77 8.63
CA PRO A 79 -20.89 -3.98 10.00
C PRO A 79 -21.17 -5.48 10.28
N PRO A 80 -21.25 -5.89 11.55
CA PRO A 80 -21.75 -7.20 11.93
C PRO A 80 -23.21 -7.40 11.48
N VAL A 81 -23.62 -8.66 11.31
CA VAL A 81 -25.01 -9.00 10.92
C VAL A 81 -26.01 -8.57 11.97
N ASN A 82 -25.64 -8.76 13.24
CA ASN A 82 -26.47 -8.40 14.38
C ASN A 82 -26.00 -7.05 14.95
N PRO A 83 -26.82 -5.99 14.89
CA PRO A 83 -26.47 -4.68 15.45
C PRO A 83 -26.16 -4.69 16.96
N ALA A 84 -26.64 -5.69 17.71
CA ALA A 84 -26.31 -5.84 19.12
C ALA A 84 -24.82 -6.14 19.36
N GLU A 85 -24.11 -6.66 18.34
CA GLU A 85 -22.68 -6.98 18.37
C GLU A 85 -21.79 -5.76 18.00
N ASP A 86 -22.41 -4.65 17.53
CA ASP A 86 -21.65 -3.46 17.09
C ASP A 86 -20.63 -3.03 18.16
N ARG A 87 -21.06 -2.94 19.41
CA ARG A 87 -20.20 -2.49 20.51
C ARG A 87 -19.01 -3.41 20.74
N GLU A 88 -19.25 -4.72 20.81
CA GLU A 88 -18.21 -5.72 21.05
C GLU A 88 -17.17 -5.72 19.89
N VAL A 89 -17.64 -5.63 18.65
CA VAL A 89 -16.78 -5.57 17.48
C VAL A 89 -15.95 -4.27 17.47
N MET A 90 -16.54 -3.12 17.85
CA MET A 90 -15.80 -1.86 17.96
C MET A 90 -14.75 -1.92 19.06
N GLU A 91 -15.10 -2.45 20.24
CA GLU A 91 -14.16 -2.66 21.34
C GLU A 91 -12.97 -3.55 20.88
N ALA A 92 -13.24 -4.66 20.23
CA ALA A 92 -12.21 -5.55 19.68
C ALA A 92 -11.34 -4.88 18.61
N PHE A 93 -11.93 -4.07 17.73
CA PHE A 93 -11.22 -3.34 16.68
C PHE A 93 -10.25 -2.31 17.25
N PHE A 94 -10.72 -1.44 18.15
CA PHE A 94 -9.87 -0.40 18.73
C PHE A 94 -8.88 -0.92 19.78
N ALA A 95 -9.14 -2.08 20.39
CA ALA A 95 -8.20 -2.73 21.29
C ALA A 95 -6.92 -3.23 20.62
N GLN A 96 -6.90 -3.35 19.28
CA GLN A 96 -5.70 -3.80 18.56
C GLN A 96 -4.56 -2.77 18.63
N GLY A 97 -4.88 -1.49 18.76
CA GLY A 97 -3.89 -0.41 18.62
C GLY A 97 -3.40 -0.25 17.18
N GLY A 98 -2.37 0.60 17.01
CA GLY A 98 -1.84 0.92 15.68
C GLY A 98 -2.75 1.81 14.87
N LYS A 99 -2.58 1.81 13.54
CA LYS A 99 -3.42 2.60 12.61
C LYS A 99 -4.73 1.89 12.29
N THR A 100 -5.75 2.67 12.05
CA THR A 100 -7.12 2.20 11.80
C THR A 100 -7.65 2.69 10.44
N ILE A 101 -8.23 1.77 9.69
CA ILE A 101 -8.89 2.04 8.41
C ILE A 101 -10.34 1.57 8.51
N VAL A 102 -11.28 2.43 8.16
CA VAL A 102 -12.71 2.12 8.15
C VAL A 102 -13.29 2.31 6.75
N CYS A 103 -13.89 1.25 6.20
CA CYS A 103 -14.45 1.23 4.86
C CYS A 103 -15.95 0.99 4.87
N GLY A 104 -16.70 1.91 4.24
CA GLY A 104 -18.15 1.84 4.07
C GLY A 104 -18.93 2.82 4.92
N GLY A 105 -19.90 3.50 4.33
CA GLY A 105 -20.69 4.55 5.00
C GLY A 105 -21.42 4.08 6.25
N THR A 106 -22.05 2.90 6.21
CA THR A 106 -22.73 2.30 7.38
C THR A 106 -21.74 1.99 8.48
N THR A 107 -20.58 1.39 8.14
CA THR A 107 -19.51 1.07 9.09
C THR A 107 -18.97 2.34 9.73
N SER A 108 -18.72 3.37 8.93
CA SER A 108 -18.24 4.68 9.39
C SER A 108 -19.21 5.34 10.36
N SER A 109 -20.53 5.23 10.10
CA SER A 109 -21.56 5.76 10.99
C SER A 109 -21.61 5.03 12.35
N ILE A 110 -21.39 3.71 12.36
CA ILE A 110 -21.31 2.92 13.58
C ILE A 110 -20.07 3.28 14.38
N VAL A 111 -18.91 3.38 13.71
CA VAL A 111 -17.64 3.78 14.31
C VAL A 111 -17.74 5.19 14.92
N ALA A 112 -18.27 6.16 14.18
CA ALA A 112 -18.44 7.52 14.66
C ALA A 112 -19.35 7.59 15.89
N ARG A 113 -20.46 6.83 15.89
CA ARG A 113 -21.35 6.71 17.05
C ARG A 113 -20.65 6.11 18.26
N TYR A 114 -19.85 5.05 18.06
CA TYR A 114 -19.08 4.41 19.12
C TYR A 114 -18.05 5.38 19.75
N LEU A 115 -17.36 6.17 18.94
CA LEU A 115 -16.38 7.16 19.37
C LEU A 115 -17.01 8.48 19.89
N GLY A 116 -18.34 8.65 19.77
CA GLY A 116 -19.01 9.89 20.17
C GLY A 116 -18.69 11.09 19.27
N THR A 117 -18.37 10.85 18.00
CA THR A 117 -17.99 11.86 17.01
C THR A 117 -18.89 11.78 15.76
N GLU A 118 -18.60 12.57 14.75
CA GLU A 118 -19.35 12.63 13.50
C GLU A 118 -18.46 12.27 12.29
N VAL A 119 -19.09 11.69 11.25
CA VAL A 119 -18.43 11.49 9.96
C VAL A 119 -18.45 12.81 9.20
N LYS A 120 -17.27 13.36 8.90
CA LYS A 120 -17.11 14.55 8.06
C LYS A 120 -16.60 14.11 6.69
N THR A 121 -17.24 14.53 5.62
CA THR A 121 -16.81 14.22 4.25
C THR A 121 -16.13 15.43 3.64
N LYS A 122 -14.90 15.28 3.13
CA LYS A 122 -14.30 16.28 2.25
C LYS A 122 -14.84 16.08 0.84
N ILE A 123 -15.30 17.16 0.23
CA ILE A 123 -15.93 17.16 -1.12
C ILE A 123 -14.86 17.16 -2.23
N ASP A 124 -13.59 17.02 -1.91
CA ASP A 124 -12.52 17.00 -2.90
C ASP A 124 -12.46 15.64 -3.60
N TYR A 125 -13.04 15.55 -4.79
CA TYR A 125 -12.89 14.40 -5.67
C TYR A 125 -11.50 14.42 -6.32
N LEU A 126 -10.59 13.60 -5.82
CA LEU A 126 -9.25 13.44 -6.37
C LEU A 126 -9.23 12.50 -7.58
N ASP A 127 -10.17 11.56 -7.64
CA ASP A 127 -10.38 10.63 -8.75
C ASP A 127 -11.89 10.49 -8.96
N PRO A 128 -12.42 10.72 -10.19
CA PRO A 128 -13.84 10.62 -10.50
C PRO A 128 -14.46 9.24 -10.23
N ASP A 129 -13.64 8.19 -10.32
CA ASP A 129 -14.06 6.79 -10.15
C ASP A 129 -13.94 6.30 -8.70
N ILE A 130 -13.40 7.13 -7.81
CA ILE A 130 -13.20 6.78 -6.40
C ILE A 130 -13.89 7.81 -5.50
N PRO A 131 -14.81 7.36 -4.64
CA PRO A 131 -15.52 8.24 -3.72
C PRO A 131 -14.58 9.03 -2.79
N PRO A 132 -15.02 10.21 -2.32
CA PRO A 132 -14.21 11.07 -1.45
C PRO A 132 -13.88 10.38 -0.12
N ILE A 133 -12.76 10.80 0.46
CA ILE A 133 -12.28 10.33 1.77
C ILE A 133 -13.14 10.99 2.85
N GLY A 134 -13.63 10.17 3.79
CA GLY A 134 -14.26 10.63 5.02
C GLY A 134 -13.22 10.93 6.11
N TYR A 135 -13.64 11.68 7.12
CA TYR A 135 -12.88 11.94 8.33
C TYR A 135 -13.72 11.59 9.55
N ILE A 136 -13.15 10.81 10.46
CA ILE A 136 -13.69 10.48 11.77
C ILE A 136 -12.58 10.74 12.77
N GLU A 137 -12.84 11.54 13.80
CA GLU A 137 -11.85 11.77 14.85
C GLU A 137 -11.53 10.46 15.58
N GLY A 138 -10.24 10.11 15.67
CA GLY A 138 -9.79 8.83 16.22
C GLY A 138 -9.65 7.69 15.20
N VAL A 139 -9.83 7.95 13.89
CA VAL A 139 -9.61 7.01 12.79
C VAL A 139 -8.61 7.59 11.80
N ASP A 140 -7.60 6.83 11.41
CA ASP A 140 -6.53 7.32 10.52
C ASP A 140 -7.00 7.48 9.08
N LEU A 141 -7.85 6.57 8.58
CA LEU A 141 -8.41 6.65 7.24
C LEU A 141 -9.84 6.12 7.20
N CYS A 142 -10.75 6.94 6.67
CA CYS A 142 -12.15 6.57 6.45
C CYS A 142 -12.51 6.71 4.97
N THR A 143 -13.06 5.66 4.35
CA THR A 143 -13.40 5.67 2.92
C THR A 143 -14.78 5.05 2.68
N GLU A 144 -15.33 5.27 1.48
CA GLU A 144 -16.43 4.46 0.98
C GLU A 144 -16.03 2.96 0.90
N GLY A 145 -17.04 2.10 0.74
CA GLY A 145 -16.88 0.67 0.87
C GLY A 145 -16.47 -0.04 -0.43
N VAL A 146 -17.46 -0.46 -1.23
CA VAL A 146 -17.28 -1.48 -2.27
C VAL A 146 -16.38 -1.03 -3.42
N LEU A 147 -16.58 0.19 -3.94
CA LEU A 147 -15.79 0.70 -5.07
C LEU A 147 -14.33 0.88 -4.69
N THR A 148 -14.08 1.48 -3.53
CA THR A 148 -12.73 1.67 -3.00
C THR A 148 -12.02 0.33 -2.81
N MET A 149 -12.69 -0.65 -2.18
CA MET A 149 -12.09 -1.96 -1.94
C MET A 149 -11.84 -2.77 -3.22
N LYS A 150 -12.73 -2.67 -4.22
CA LYS A 150 -12.46 -3.25 -5.54
C LYS A 150 -11.16 -2.72 -6.14
N ARG A 151 -10.94 -1.41 -6.04
CA ARG A 151 -9.71 -0.78 -6.52
C ARG A 151 -8.48 -1.20 -5.71
N VAL A 152 -8.60 -1.33 -4.38
CA VAL A 152 -7.52 -1.87 -3.53
C VAL A 152 -7.12 -3.28 -3.96
N VAL A 153 -8.08 -4.16 -4.28
CA VAL A 153 -7.79 -5.51 -4.78
C VAL A 153 -7.08 -5.50 -6.13
N GLU A 154 -7.43 -4.58 -7.03
CA GLU A 154 -6.71 -4.40 -8.30
C GLU A 154 -5.26 -3.97 -8.06
N ILE A 155 -5.04 -2.99 -7.17
CA ILE A 155 -3.69 -2.55 -6.77
C ILE A 155 -2.92 -3.73 -6.16
N ALA A 156 -3.53 -4.50 -5.24
CA ALA A 156 -2.90 -5.66 -4.61
C ALA A 156 -2.41 -6.70 -5.63
N LYS A 157 -3.25 -7.03 -6.63
CA LYS A 157 -2.88 -7.96 -7.71
C LYS A 157 -1.69 -7.44 -8.52
N ARG A 158 -1.71 -6.16 -8.88
CA ARG A 158 -0.60 -5.53 -9.61
C ARG A 158 0.66 -5.46 -8.75
N TYR A 159 0.54 -5.13 -7.47
CA TYR A 159 1.64 -5.12 -6.51
C TYR A 159 2.31 -6.48 -6.36
N ALA A 160 1.53 -7.56 -6.40
CA ALA A 160 2.06 -8.92 -6.31
C ALA A 160 2.73 -9.41 -7.61
N SER A 161 2.28 -8.93 -8.78
CA SER A 161 2.70 -9.46 -10.08
C SER A 161 3.81 -8.67 -10.76
N SER A 162 3.96 -7.36 -10.47
CA SER A 162 4.97 -6.52 -11.14
C SER A 162 5.39 -5.33 -10.28
N SER A 163 6.61 -4.84 -10.51
CA SER A 163 7.12 -3.59 -9.93
C SER A 163 6.71 -2.35 -10.73
N ASP A 164 6.33 -2.51 -12.01
CA ASP A 164 6.17 -1.40 -12.95
C ASP A 164 5.04 -0.43 -12.58
N ALA A 165 4.02 -0.94 -11.88
CA ALA A 165 2.88 -0.12 -11.45
C ALA A 165 3.06 0.51 -10.05
N TYR A 166 4.20 0.26 -9.38
CA TYR A 166 4.42 0.70 -8.00
C TYR A 166 4.36 2.22 -7.85
N SER A 167 5.10 2.95 -8.67
CA SER A 167 5.16 4.41 -8.63
C SER A 167 3.83 5.08 -8.98
N GLU A 168 3.00 4.42 -9.77
CA GLU A 168 1.73 4.95 -10.27
C GLU A 168 0.70 5.17 -9.16
N TRP A 169 0.52 4.19 -8.27
CA TRP A 169 -0.44 4.30 -7.16
C TRP A 169 0.17 4.91 -5.90
N MET A 170 1.50 4.79 -5.71
CA MET A 170 2.21 5.43 -4.60
C MET A 170 2.15 6.97 -4.65
N ALA A 171 2.06 7.55 -5.82
CA ALA A 171 1.94 9.00 -6.00
C ALA A 171 0.50 9.51 -5.77
N LYS A 172 -0.50 8.63 -5.85
CA LYS A 172 -1.91 9.00 -5.71
C LYS A 172 -2.33 9.22 -4.25
N ARG A 173 -3.35 10.05 -4.05
CA ARG A 173 -3.92 10.40 -2.74
C ARG A 173 -5.41 10.06 -2.62
N ASP A 174 -5.95 9.27 -3.53
CA ASP A 174 -7.30 8.72 -3.42
C ASP A 174 -7.40 7.64 -2.33
N GLY A 175 -8.62 7.34 -1.88
CA GLY A 175 -8.85 6.41 -0.78
C GLY A 175 -8.27 5.02 -1.00
N ALA A 176 -8.36 4.48 -2.23
CA ALA A 176 -7.85 3.14 -2.54
C ALA A 176 -6.32 3.10 -2.51
N SER A 177 -5.66 4.12 -3.05
CA SER A 177 -4.20 4.25 -3.03
C SER A 177 -3.66 4.45 -1.62
N LEU A 178 -4.35 5.23 -0.78
CA LEU A 178 -3.96 5.40 0.63
C LEU A 178 -4.13 4.11 1.44
N ILE A 179 -5.23 3.37 1.25
CA ILE A 179 -5.40 2.05 1.87
C ILE A 179 -4.26 1.11 1.44
N ALA A 180 -3.94 1.06 0.15
CA ALA A 180 -2.87 0.23 -0.37
C ALA A 180 -1.50 0.61 0.21
N GLN A 181 -1.20 1.91 0.35
CA GLN A 181 0.02 2.39 1.00
C GLN A 181 0.09 1.92 2.45
N MET A 182 -0.98 2.11 3.24
CA MET A 182 -1.02 1.68 4.63
C MET A 182 -0.88 0.16 4.78
N LEU A 183 -1.53 -0.63 3.92
CA LEU A 183 -1.53 -2.10 4.03
C LEU A 183 -0.26 -2.75 3.47
N PHE A 184 0.28 -2.26 2.34
CA PHE A 184 1.37 -2.96 1.63
C PHE A 184 2.75 -2.37 1.89
N GLU A 185 2.82 -1.09 2.29
CA GLU A 185 4.08 -0.41 2.52
C GLU A 185 4.33 -0.08 3.99
N ASP A 186 3.30 0.43 4.71
CA ASP A 186 3.46 0.86 6.10
C ASP A 186 3.30 -0.32 7.07
N ALA A 187 2.31 -1.19 6.86
CA ALA A 187 2.03 -2.27 7.80
C ALA A 187 3.14 -3.33 7.85
N THR A 188 3.45 -3.82 9.05
CA THR A 188 4.14 -5.09 9.28
C THR A 188 3.15 -6.19 9.61
N ASP A 189 2.02 -5.82 10.21
CA ASP A 189 0.93 -6.70 10.60
C ASP A 189 -0.41 -6.07 10.19
N VAL A 190 -1.30 -6.88 9.67
CA VAL A 190 -2.63 -6.44 9.22
C VAL A 190 -3.70 -7.27 9.91
N ASN A 191 -4.64 -6.59 10.56
CA ASN A 191 -5.87 -7.18 11.07
C ASN A 191 -7.05 -6.82 10.17
N LEU A 192 -7.81 -7.82 9.75
CA LEU A 192 -9.01 -7.63 8.92
C LEU A 192 -10.26 -7.94 9.74
N PHE A 193 -11.11 -6.92 9.91
CA PHE A 193 -12.45 -7.04 10.49
C PHE A 193 -13.46 -6.96 9.35
N VAL A 194 -14.06 -8.10 9.00
CA VAL A 194 -14.98 -8.18 7.87
C VAL A 194 -16.39 -8.47 8.37
N GLY A 195 -17.22 -7.45 8.35
CA GLY A 195 -18.65 -7.57 8.66
C GLY A 195 -19.39 -8.29 7.52
N ARG A 196 -20.43 -9.01 7.88
CA ARG A 196 -21.22 -9.85 6.96
C ARG A 196 -22.65 -9.37 6.78
N ALA A 197 -22.99 -8.20 7.30
CA ALA A 197 -24.30 -7.59 7.06
C ALA A 197 -24.45 -7.28 5.56
N MET A 198 -25.55 -7.73 5.00
CA MET A 198 -25.92 -7.37 3.63
C MET A 198 -26.61 -6.00 3.66
N ASN A 199 -26.18 -5.08 2.79
CA ASN A 199 -26.97 -3.88 2.55
C ASN A 199 -28.32 -4.32 1.93
N PRO A 200 -29.44 -3.94 2.52
CA PRO A 200 -30.69 -4.06 1.81
C PRO A 200 -30.62 -3.18 0.56
N ALA A 201 -30.79 -3.80 -0.59
CA ALA A 201 -30.84 -3.12 -1.87
C ALA A 201 -32.09 -2.21 -1.97
#